data_dd459fd2d418853b0068d936196c7132
#
_entry.id   dd459fd2d418853b0068d936196c7132
#
_cell.length_a   1.000
_cell.length_b   1.000
_cell.length_c   1.000
_cell.angle_alpha   90.00
_cell.angle_beta   90.00
_cell.angle_gamma   90.00
#
_symmetry.space_group_name_H-M   'P 1'
#
loop_
_entity.id
_entity.type
_entity.pdbx_description
1 polymer ?
#
loop_
_entity_poly.entity_id
_entity_poly.type
_entity_poly.pdbx_seq_one_letter_code
_entity_poly.pdbx_strand_id
1 'polypeptide(L)'
;IEHSSTLPQEFLERWAEVKLYSPKRNVSKANQILIRTEDGAYSLRNKLNHLTGKKWTIFTCSWFIFNALHSDLAEEKRICKDSVNHPATYSPTMIQGFVEFFTKEGGHVLDPFAGIGSSLVSCQRSGRIGYGVELKPEYYRTILKRVPEFSDNIVNGDSSKIAEFFEPDTFDFSISSPPYWDVLNRSTKDFKNNRDKRGLDSAYSNSEIDVGNISDYHVFLDELSNIYLQIYDLLKSDAYLVVIVKNIKKDG
;
A
#
# COMPACT_ATOMS: atom_id res chain seq x y z
N ILE A 1 -20.12 -31.00 -5.22
CA ILE A 1 -21.09 -30.44 -6.16
C ILE A 1 -22.05 -29.45 -5.43
N GLU A 2 -22.43 -29.71 -4.18
CA GLU A 2 -23.30 -28.80 -3.39
C GLU A 2 -22.67 -27.44 -3.04
N HIS A 3 -21.33 -27.31 -3.17
CA HIS A 3 -20.63 -26.05 -2.89
C HIS A 3 -20.39 -25.17 -4.12
N SER A 4 -20.67 -25.65 -5.32
CA SER A 4 -20.52 -24.81 -6.54
C SER A 4 -21.61 -23.75 -6.66
N SER A 5 -22.77 -23.96 -6.03
CA SER A 5 -23.90 -23.00 -6.02
C SER A 5 -23.68 -21.76 -5.16
N THR A 6 -22.59 -21.73 -4.35
CA THR A 6 -22.26 -20.60 -3.48
C THR A 6 -21.13 -19.73 -4.04
N LEU A 7 -20.55 -20.10 -5.19
CA LEU A 7 -19.52 -19.30 -5.83
C LEU A 7 -20.13 -18.26 -6.77
N PRO A 8 -19.62 -17.03 -6.80
CA PRO A 8 -20.02 -16.05 -7.79
C PRO A 8 -19.87 -16.61 -9.20
N GLN A 9 -20.87 -16.37 -10.07
CA GLN A 9 -20.91 -16.88 -11.44
C GLN A 9 -19.65 -16.48 -12.24
N GLU A 10 -19.16 -15.27 -12.05
CA GLU A 10 -17.93 -14.76 -12.65
C GLU A 10 -16.69 -15.60 -12.33
N PHE A 11 -16.63 -16.23 -11.14
CA PHE A 11 -15.55 -17.16 -10.77
C PHE A 11 -15.64 -18.47 -11.53
N LEU A 12 -16.86 -18.96 -11.76
CA LEU A 12 -17.08 -20.20 -12.51
C LEU A 12 -16.76 -20.05 -14.00
N GLU A 13 -17.04 -18.88 -14.57
CA GLU A 13 -16.75 -18.56 -15.98
C GLU A 13 -15.26 -18.32 -16.22
N ARG A 14 -14.59 -17.71 -15.27
CA ARG A 14 -13.13 -17.38 -15.37
C ARG A 14 -12.22 -18.57 -15.12
N TRP A 15 -12.71 -19.61 -14.42
CA TRP A 15 -11.93 -20.74 -13.95
C TRP A 15 -12.56 -22.07 -14.38
N ALA A 16 -12.28 -22.49 -15.62
CA ALA A 16 -12.88 -23.69 -16.22
C ALA A 16 -12.53 -25.02 -15.51
N GLU A 17 -11.57 -25.04 -14.59
CA GLU A 17 -11.18 -26.23 -13.83
C GLU A 17 -11.13 -25.97 -12.32
N VAL A 18 -12.23 -26.17 -11.64
CA VAL A 18 -12.26 -26.28 -10.17
C VAL A 18 -12.12 -27.75 -9.82
N LYS A 19 -10.98 -28.16 -9.23
CA LYS A 19 -10.78 -29.53 -8.73
C LYS A 19 -10.94 -29.60 -7.22
N LEU A 20 -11.75 -30.54 -6.76
CA LEU A 20 -11.81 -30.89 -5.35
C LEU A 20 -10.55 -31.69 -5.00
N TYR A 21 -9.75 -31.16 -4.09
CA TYR A 21 -8.53 -31.80 -3.63
C TYR A 21 -8.72 -32.29 -2.19
N SER A 22 -8.48 -33.59 -1.97
CA SER A 22 -8.41 -34.18 -0.63
C SER A 22 -6.93 -34.40 -0.28
N PRO A 23 -6.35 -33.64 0.66
CA PRO A 23 -4.95 -33.84 1.05
C PRO A 23 -4.79 -35.19 1.75
N LYS A 24 -3.74 -35.90 1.39
CA LYS A 24 -3.40 -37.23 1.99
C LYS A 24 -2.91 -37.18 3.45
N ARG A 25 -2.85 -35.99 4.07
CA ARG A 25 -2.48 -35.82 5.48
C ARG A 25 -3.69 -35.32 6.27
N ASN A 26 -3.87 -35.85 7.48
CA ASN A 26 -4.92 -35.64 8.48
C ASN A 26 -5.22 -34.16 8.87
N VAL A 27 -5.39 -33.30 7.91
CA VAL A 27 -6.03 -32.01 8.08
C VAL A 27 -7.50 -32.26 7.79
N SER A 28 -8.39 -31.87 8.70
CA SER A 28 -9.84 -32.07 8.65
C SER A 28 -10.37 -32.19 7.21
N LYS A 29 -11.15 -33.24 6.93
CA LYS A 29 -11.75 -33.61 5.63
C LYS A 29 -12.67 -32.52 5.01
N ALA A 30 -12.33 -31.26 5.14
CA ALA A 30 -13.04 -30.19 4.48
C ALA A 30 -12.54 -30.14 3.03
N ASN A 31 -13.40 -30.49 2.09
CA ASN A 31 -13.17 -30.32 0.65
C ASN A 31 -12.64 -28.92 0.38
N GLN A 32 -11.36 -28.80 -0.03
CA GLN A 32 -10.79 -27.53 -0.43
C GLN A 32 -11.11 -27.30 -1.90
N ILE A 33 -11.73 -26.17 -2.21
CA ILE A 33 -11.91 -25.75 -3.59
C ILE A 33 -10.60 -25.06 -4.00
N LEU A 34 -9.87 -25.70 -4.92
CA LEU A 34 -8.62 -25.17 -5.45
C LEU A 34 -8.84 -24.61 -6.85
N ILE A 35 -8.39 -23.39 -7.05
CA ILE A 35 -8.28 -22.77 -8.37
C ILE A 35 -6.85 -22.99 -8.86
N ARG A 36 -6.71 -23.56 -10.06
CA ARG A 36 -5.42 -23.74 -10.72
C ARG A 36 -5.10 -22.56 -11.60
N THR A 37 -3.85 -22.12 -11.55
CA THR A 37 -3.26 -21.10 -12.39
C THR A 37 -1.98 -21.62 -13.01
N GLU A 38 -1.39 -20.89 -13.93
CA GLU A 38 -0.07 -21.21 -14.52
C GLU A 38 1.03 -21.34 -13.46
N ASP A 39 0.97 -20.53 -12.38
CA ASP A 39 1.94 -20.50 -11.29
C ASP A 39 1.66 -21.50 -10.15
N GLY A 40 0.63 -22.34 -10.26
CA GLY A 40 0.26 -23.29 -9.21
C GLY A 40 -1.24 -23.24 -8.86
N ALA A 41 -1.58 -23.47 -7.59
CA ALA A 41 -2.97 -23.45 -7.16
C ALA A 41 -3.13 -22.68 -5.85
N TYR A 42 -4.32 -22.08 -5.66
CA TYR A 42 -4.71 -21.47 -4.41
C TYR A 42 -6.10 -21.95 -3.95
N SER A 43 -6.37 -21.82 -2.67
CA SER A 43 -7.67 -22.21 -2.09
C SER A 43 -8.60 -21.01 -2.01
N LEU A 44 -9.84 -21.15 -2.50
CA LEU A 44 -10.88 -20.13 -2.30
C LEU A 44 -11.25 -19.92 -0.82
N ARG A 45 -10.94 -20.88 0.04
CA ARG A 45 -11.10 -20.75 1.49
C ARG A 45 -10.02 -19.93 2.17
N ASN A 46 -8.95 -19.60 1.47
CA ASN A 46 -7.97 -18.66 2.00
C ASN A 46 -8.65 -17.30 2.20
N LYS A 47 -8.73 -16.85 3.45
CA LYS A 47 -9.41 -15.60 3.78
C LYS A 47 -8.58 -14.37 3.41
N LEU A 48 -7.25 -14.50 3.38
CA LEU A 48 -6.34 -13.39 3.21
C LEU A 48 -6.16 -12.97 1.75
N ASN A 49 -5.86 -13.94 0.86
CA ASN A 49 -5.52 -13.64 -0.54
C ASN A 49 -5.81 -14.82 -1.47
N HIS A 50 -5.54 -14.63 -2.76
CA HIS A 50 -5.65 -15.65 -3.80
C HIS A 50 -4.27 -16.07 -4.35
N LEU A 51 -3.23 -16.00 -3.52
CA LEU A 51 -1.89 -16.38 -3.94
C LEU A 51 -1.67 -17.89 -3.89
N THR A 52 -0.91 -18.40 -4.87
CA THR A 52 -0.46 -19.79 -4.89
C THR A 52 0.55 -20.08 -3.78
N GLY A 53 0.71 -21.35 -3.41
CA GLY A 53 1.70 -21.73 -2.40
C GLY A 53 3.13 -21.29 -2.74
N LYS A 54 3.50 -21.25 -4.05
CA LYS A 54 4.78 -20.74 -4.51
C LYS A 54 4.94 -19.24 -4.19
N LYS A 55 3.94 -18.42 -4.50
CA LYS A 55 3.95 -16.98 -4.20
C LYS A 55 3.97 -16.73 -2.68
N TRP A 56 3.23 -17.53 -1.91
CA TRP A 56 3.28 -17.49 -0.45
C TRP A 56 4.71 -17.75 0.08
N THR A 57 5.37 -18.79 -0.39
CA THR A 57 6.73 -19.14 0.04
C THR A 57 7.72 -18.03 -0.28
N ILE A 58 7.62 -17.42 -1.46
CA ILE A 58 8.49 -16.31 -1.85
C ILE A 58 8.23 -15.09 -0.93
N PHE A 59 6.98 -14.73 -0.68
CA PHE A 59 6.65 -13.55 0.12
C PHE A 59 6.97 -13.70 1.60
N THR A 60 6.96 -14.92 2.15
CA THR A 60 7.25 -15.19 3.57
C THR A 60 8.74 -15.38 3.87
N CYS A 61 9.63 -15.10 2.92
CA CYS A 61 11.07 -15.03 3.17
C CYS A 61 11.39 -13.88 4.14
N SER A 62 12.43 -14.05 4.96
CA SER A 62 12.81 -13.05 5.98
C SER A 62 13.39 -11.75 5.40
N TRP A 63 13.74 -11.74 4.12
CA TRP A 63 14.22 -10.56 3.39
C TRP A 63 13.91 -10.70 1.91
N PHE A 64 13.72 -9.52 1.24
CA PHE A 64 13.39 -9.44 -0.17
C PHE A 64 14.39 -8.55 -0.91
N ILE A 65 14.67 -8.92 -2.17
CA ILE A 65 15.33 -8.04 -3.13
C ILE A 65 14.30 -7.66 -4.18
N PHE A 66 13.92 -6.39 -4.20
CA PHE A 66 13.10 -5.84 -5.27
C PHE A 66 14.01 -5.30 -6.36
N ASN A 67 13.94 -5.92 -7.54
CA ASN A 67 14.72 -5.49 -8.69
C ASN A 67 14.10 -4.25 -9.34
N ALA A 68 14.98 -3.46 -9.97
CA ALA A 68 14.61 -2.45 -10.97
C ALA A 68 13.69 -1.31 -10.49
N LEU A 69 13.88 -0.84 -9.29
CA LEU A 69 13.24 0.39 -8.80
C LEU A 69 13.37 1.57 -9.79
N HIS A 70 14.47 1.65 -10.53
CA HIS A 70 14.71 2.73 -11.48
C HIS A 70 13.84 2.67 -12.73
N SER A 71 13.57 1.48 -13.28
CA SER A 71 12.72 1.34 -14.46
C SER A 71 11.26 1.68 -14.16
N ASP A 72 10.74 1.17 -13.04
CA ASP A 72 9.38 1.45 -12.59
C ASP A 72 9.20 2.93 -12.27
N LEU A 73 10.11 3.55 -11.52
CA LEU A 73 10.11 4.98 -11.24
C LEU A 73 10.35 5.84 -12.49
N ALA A 74 11.13 5.38 -13.47
CA ALA A 74 11.34 6.09 -14.73
C ALA A 74 10.07 6.11 -15.58
N GLU A 75 9.32 5.02 -15.63
CA GLU A 75 8.00 4.97 -16.27
C GLU A 75 7.03 5.93 -15.62
N GLU A 76 6.94 5.91 -14.29
CA GLU A 76 6.11 6.83 -13.51
C GLU A 76 6.47 8.29 -13.75
N LYS A 77 7.76 8.62 -13.79
CA LYS A 77 8.26 9.97 -14.13
C LYS A 77 7.89 10.39 -15.54
N ARG A 78 7.90 9.48 -16.50
CA ARG A 78 7.50 9.75 -17.87
C ARG A 78 6.02 10.06 -17.99
N ILE A 79 5.18 9.35 -17.24
CA ILE A 79 3.71 9.54 -17.23
C ILE A 79 3.35 10.85 -16.51
N CYS A 80 4.05 11.16 -15.43
CA CYS A 80 3.78 12.32 -14.57
C CYS A 80 4.85 13.40 -14.72
N LYS A 81 5.09 13.91 -15.94
CA LYS A 81 6.16 14.89 -16.25
C LYS A 81 6.23 16.11 -15.34
N ASP A 82 5.12 16.49 -14.73
CA ASP A 82 4.99 17.74 -13.97
C ASP A 82 4.95 17.54 -12.43
N SER A 83 5.15 16.33 -11.92
CA SER A 83 4.79 16.05 -10.53
C SER A 83 5.79 15.21 -9.73
N VAL A 84 6.99 14.96 -10.25
CA VAL A 84 7.88 13.95 -9.68
C VAL A 84 8.93 14.51 -8.72
N ASN A 85 8.69 15.68 -8.18
CA ASN A 85 9.59 16.29 -7.20
C ASN A 85 9.38 15.75 -5.78
N HIS A 86 8.55 14.71 -5.61
CA HIS A 86 8.29 14.12 -4.30
C HIS A 86 9.60 13.58 -3.68
N PRO A 87 9.91 13.91 -2.43
CA PRO A 87 11.21 13.63 -1.81
C PRO A 87 11.48 12.15 -1.58
N ALA A 88 10.45 11.31 -1.45
CA ALA A 88 10.58 9.92 -1.08
C ALA A 88 9.49 9.06 -1.74
N THR A 89 9.69 8.69 -3.01
CA THR A 89 8.80 7.76 -3.70
C THR A 89 9.31 6.32 -3.59
N TYR A 90 8.41 5.36 -3.51
CA TYR A 90 8.72 3.95 -3.63
C TYR A 90 8.09 3.36 -4.91
N SER A 91 8.61 2.21 -5.32
CA SER A 91 8.15 1.53 -6.53
C SER A 91 6.73 0.97 -6.33
N PRO A 92 5.77 1.27 -7.22
CA PRO A 92 4.47 0.63 -7.21
C PRO A 92 4.55 -0.89 -7.29
N THR A 93 5.49 -1.45 -8.03
CA THR A 93 5.68 -2.91 -8.12
C THR A 93 6.06 -3.53 -6.77
N MET A 94 6.88 -2.84 -5.97
CA MET A 94 7.18 -3.29 -4.61
C MET A 94 5.92 -3.31 -3.74
N ILE A 95 5.15 -2.24 -3.79
CA ILE A 95 3.93 -2.11 -2.99
C ILE A 95 2.86 -3.10 -3.44
N GLN A 96 2.75 -3.36 -4.74
CA GLN A 96 1.81 -4.33 -5.29
C GLN A 96 1.97 -5.71 -4.67
N GLY A 97 3.21 -6.16 -4.39
CA GLY A 97 3.45 -7.42 -3.70
C GLY A 97 2.79 -7.48 -2.32
N PHE A 98 2.85 -6.39 -1.54
CA PHE A 98 2.18 -6.30 -0.24
C PHE A 98 0.65 -6.26 -0.39
N VAL A 99 0.16 -5.43 -1.31
CA VAL A 99 -1.28 -5.31 -1.59
C VAL A 99 -1.88 -6.68 -1.97
N GLU A 100 -1.24 -7.41 -2.89
CA GLU A 100 -1.69 -8.75 -3.31
C GLU A 100 -1.58 -9.80 -2.20
N PHE A 101 -0.58 -9.68 -1.30
CA PHE A 101 -0.41 -10.62 -0.20
C PHE A 101 -1.46 -10.42 0.89
N PHE A 102 -1.76 -9.19 1.26
CA PHE A 102 -2.64 -8.88 2.39
C PHE A 102 -4.11 -8.65 2.01
N THR A 103 -4.46 -8.72 0.71
CA THR A 103 -5.85 -8.51 0.27
C THR A 103 -6.23 -9.44 -0.88
N LYS A 104 -7.53 -9.52 -1.14
CA LYS A 104 -8.11 -10.10 -2.36
C LYS A 104 -8.43 -9.02 -3.38
N GLU A 105 -8.67 -9.42 -4.63
CA GLU A 105 -9.25 -8.51 -5.65
C GLU A 105 -10.56 -7.90 -5.11
N GLY A 106 -10.77 -6.62 -5.40
CA GLY A 106 -11.88 -5.82 -4.88
C GLY A 106 -11.71 -5.38 -3.43
N GLY A 107 -10.64 -5.79 -2.72
CA GLY A 107 -10.36 -5.34 -1.35
C GLY A 107 -10.02 -3.85 -1.27
N HIS A 108 -10.45 -3.22 -0.18
CA HIS A 108 -10.23 -1.80 0.10
C HIS A 108 -8.88 -1.59 0.80
N VAL A 109 -8.04 -0.75 0.23
CA VAL A 109 -6.67 -0.48 0.71
C VAL A 109 -6.51 1.00 1.02
N LEU A 110 -6.08 1.32 2.24
CA LEU A 110 -5.85 2.68 2.72
C LEU A 110 -4.36 3.03 2.73
N ASP A 111 -4.01 4.18 2.15
CA ASP A 111 -2.71 4.84 2.38
C ASP A 111 -2.93 6.20 3.05
N PRO A 112 -2.63 6.33 4.35
CA PRO A 112 -2.82 7.59 5.07
C PRO A 112 -1.81 8.68 4.69
N PHE A 113 -0.73 8.35 3.97
CA PHE A 113 0.30 9.28 3.52
C PHE A 113 0.59 9.05 2.04
N ALA A 114 -0.43 9.28 1.21
CA ALA A 114 -0.46 8.80 -0.17
C ALA A 114 0.64 9.40 -1.09
N GLY A 115 1.21 10.56 -0.74
CA GLY A 115 2.23 11.22 -1.53
C GLY A 115 1.79 11.48 -2.96
N ILE A 116 2.49 10.93 -3.93
CA ILE A 116 2.08 10.97 -5.33
C ILE A 116 1.27 9.75 -5.78
N GLY A 117 0.80 8.91 -4.85
CA GLY A 117 -0.13 7.82 -5.08
C GLY A 117 0.48 6.52 -5.60
N SER A 118 1.72 6.19 -5.27
CA SER A 118 2.35 4.94 -5.70
C SER A 118 1.62 3.69 -5.18
N SER A 119 1.07 3.73 -3.98
CA SER A 119 0.21 2.69 -3.38
C SER A 119 -1.11 2.54 -4.14
N LEU A 120 -1.71 3.65 -4.54
CA LEU A 120 -2.97 3.68 -5.28
C LEU A 120 -2.81 3.11 -6.70
N VAL A 121 -1.70 3.43 -7.36
CA VAL A 121 -1.32 2.79 -8.64
C VAL A 121 -1.15 1.28 -8.47
N SER A 122 -0.60 0.83 -7.36
CA SER A 122 -0.49 -0.61 -7.05
C SER A 122 -1.86 -1.26 -6.87
N CYS A 123 -2.80 -0.58 -6.23
CA CYS A 123 -4.19 -1.03 -6.10
C CYS A 123 -4.86 -1.15 -7.47
N GLN A 124 -4.75 -0.13 -8.32
CA GLN A 124 -5.27 -0.14 -9.69
C GLN A 124 -4.72 -1.33 -10.48
N ARG A 125 -3.39 -1.51 -10.52
CA ARG A 125 -2.71 -2.60 -11.25
C ARG A 125 -3.14 -3.99 -10.79
N SER A 126 -3.53 -4.12 -9.53
CA SER A 126 -3.86 -5.40 -8.89
C SER A 126 -5.36 -5.63 -8.68
N GLY A 127 -6.22 -4.74 -9.19
CA GLY A 127 -7.68 -4.87 -9.07
C GLY A 127 -8.21 -4.65 -7.65
N ARG A 128 -7.52 -3.84 -6.83
CA ARG A 128 -7.97 -3.41 -5.51
C ARG A 128 -8.51 -1.99 -5.59
N ILE A 129 -9.31 -1.60 -4.60
CA ILE A 129 -9.88 -0.26 -4.50
C ILE A 129 -8.99 0.56 -3.56
N GLY A 130 -8.33 1.57 -4.11
CA GLY A 130 -7.41 2.42 -3.36
C GLY A 130 -8.13 3.60 -2.70
N TYR A 131 -7.74 3.89 -1.47
CA TYR A 131 -8.14 5.06 -0.68
C TYR A 131 -6.89 5.76 -0.17
N GLY A 132 -6.92 7.09 -0.11
CA GLY A 132 -5.73 7.81 0.33
C GLY A 132 -6.03 9.16 0.94
N VAL A 133 -5.14 9.57 1.85
CA VAL A 133 -5.10 10.94 2.38
C VAL A 133 -3.77 11.57 1.99
N GLU A 134 -3.82 12.78 1.47
CA GLU A 134 -2.63 13.54 1.09
C GLU A 134 -2.79 15.00 1.51
N LEU A 135 -1.83 15.48 2.31
CA LEU A 135 -1.85 16.83 2.87
C LEU A 135 -1.56 17.90 1.81
N LYS A 136 -0.59 17.62 0.91
CA LYS A 136 -0.09 18.60 -0.05
C LYS A 136 -0.98 18.65 -1.30
N PRO A 137 -1.63 19.80 -1.61
CA PRO A 137 -2.58 19.88 -2.72
C PRO A 137 -1.96 19.53 -4.10
N GLU A 138 -0.66 19.77 -4.30
CA GLU A 138 0.03 19.45 -5.54
C GLU A 138 0.15 17.93 -5.73
N TYR A 139 0.44 17.18 -4.67
CA TYR A 139 0.51 15.73 -4.69
C TYR A 139 -0.88 15.11 -4.84
N TYR A 140 -1.87 15.64 -4.12
CA TYR A 140 -3.27 15.27 -4.30
C TYR A 140 -3.71 15.40 -5.77
N ARG A 141 -3.46 16.56 -6.42
CA ARG A 141 -3.78 16.74 -7.84
C ARG A 141 -3.03 15.76 -8.74
N THR A 142 -1.83 15.36 -8.35
CA THR A 142 -1.06 14.35 -9.05
C THR A 142 -1.70 12.97 -8.96
N ILE A 143 -2.18 12.59 -7.77
CA ILE A 143 -2.91 11.33 -7.57
C ILE A 143 -4.13 11.27 -8.48
N LEU A 144 -4.94 12.32 -8.50
CA LEU A 144 -6.16 12.37 -9.33
C LEU A 144 -5.89 12.18 -10.82
N LYS A 145 -4.73 12.64 -11.32
CA LYS A 145 -4.31 12.41 -12.71
C LYS A 145 -3.85 10.97 -12.95
N ARG A 146 -3.26 10.33 -11.96
CA ARG A 146 -2.68 8.99 -12.07
C ARG A 146 -3.69 7.88 -11.94
N VAL A 147 -4.64 8.04 -11.05
CA VAL A 147 -5.68 7.06 -10.72
C VAL A 147 -7.06 7.74 -10.64
N PRO A 148 -7.55 8.29 -11.76
CA PRO A 148 -8.80 9.05 -11.80
C PRO A 148 -10.02 8.25 -11.33
N GLU A 149 -10.01 6.92 -11.47
CA GLU A 149 -11.06 6.02 -11.01
C GLU A 149 -11.20 6.00 -9.48
N PHE A 150 -10.19 6.43 -8.73
CA PHE A 150 -10.24 6.52 -7.27
C PHE A 150 -10.46 7.95 -6.76
N SER A 151 -10.82 8.89 -7.63
CA SER A 151 -10.97 10.32 -7.28
C SER A 151 -11.85 10.55 -6.04
N ASP A 152 -12.95 9.81 -5.92
CA ASP A 152 -13.89 9.94 -4.80
C ASP A 152 -13.37 9.30 -3.49
N ASN A 153 -12.32 8.50 -3.58
CA ASN A 153 -11.70 7.81 -2.46
C ASN A 153 -10.48 8.53 -1.89
N ILE A 154 -10.10 9.65 -2.49
CA ILE A 154 -8.88 10.36 -2.12
C ILE A 154 -9.24 11.70 -1.50
N VAL A 155 -8.67 11.95 -0.32
CA VAL A 155 -8.93 13.17 0.44
C VAL A 155 -7.68 14.05 0.43
N ASN A 156 -7.86 15.35 0.09
CA ASN A 156 -6.84 16.34 0.37
C ASN A 156 -7.03 16.85 1.80
N GLY A 157 -6.27 16.30 2.74
CA GLY A 157 -6.48 16.57 4.15
C GLY A 157 -5.32 16.12 5.04
N ASP A 158 -5.51 16.34 6.32
CA ASP A 158 -4.58 16.00 7.39
C ASP A 158 -4.90 14.60 7.93
N SER A 159 -3.94 13.69 7.87
CA SER A 159 -4.10 12.31 8.35
C SER A 159 -4.30 12.21 9.86
N SER A 160 -3.99 13.23 10.63
CA SER A 160 -4.34 13.27 12.07
C SER A 160 -5.85 13.26 12.31
N LYS A 161 -6.65 13.54 11.29
CA LYS A 161 -8.12 13.55 11.28
C LYS A 161 -8.71 12.44 10.42
N ILE A 162 -7.97 11.39 10.15
CA ILE A 162 -8.37 10.35 9.18
C ILE A 162 -9.69 9.67 9.52
N ALA A 163 -10.04 9.56 10.79
CA ALA A 163 -11.33 9.03 11.26
C ALA A 163 -12.53 9.93 10.91
N GLU A 164 -12.30 11.21 10.53
CA GLU A 164 -13.38 12.09 10.05
C GLU A 164 -13.70 11.86 8.57
N PHE A 165 -12.83 11.17 7.83
CA PHE A 165 -12.94 11.00 6.39
C PHE A 165 -13.52 9.65 5.98
N PHE A 166 -13.39 8.64 6.83
CA PHE A 166 -13.76 7.27 6.50
C PHE A 166 -14.51 6.59 7.65
N GLU A 167 -15.41 5.68 7.29
CA GLU A 167 -16.18 4.92 8.27
C GLU A 167 -15.33 3.79 8.90
N PRO A 168 -15.58 3.43 10.18
CA PRO A 168 -14.96 2.26 10.81
C PRO A 168 -15.16 0.96 10.03
N ASP A 169 -14.31 -0.02 10.26
CA ASP A 169 -14.38 -1.37 9.64
C ASP A 169 -14.47 -1.37 8.10
N THR A 170 -13.88 -0.36 7.45
CA THR A 170 -13.98 -0.19 5.98
C THR A 170 -12.87 -0.91 5.24
N PHE A 171 -11.64 -0.93 5.79
CA PHE A 171 -10.46 -1.32 5.03
C PHE A 171 -10.01 -2.76 5.32
N ASP A 172 -9.66 -3.48 4.25
CA ASP A 172 -9.10 -4.83 4.32
C ASP A 172 -7.57 -4.80 4.58
N PHE A 173 -6.94 -3.66 4.29
CA PHE A 173 -5.50 -3.47 4.46
C PHE A 173 -5.16 -1.98 4.52
N SER A 174 -4.12 -1.64 5.29
CA SER A 174 -3.49 -0.33 5.20
C SER A 174 -2.00 -0.47 4.95
N ILE A 175 -1.45 0.37 4.07
CA ILE A 175 -0.02 0.44 3.80
C ILE A 175 0.42 1.89 3.82
N SER A 176 1.52 2.17 4.52
CA SER A 176 1.95 3.53 4.80
C SER A 176 3.47 3.64 4.77
N SER A 177 3.95 4.74 4.21
CA SER A 177 5.30 5.22 4.42
C SER A 177 5.21 6.63 5.01
N PRO A 178 5.15 6.74 6.35
CA PRO A 178 4.99 8.04 7.00
C PRO A 178 6.17 8.96 6.69
N PRO A 179 6.03 10.29 6.83
CA PRO A 179 7.15 11.19 6.75
C PRO A 179 8.22 10.78 7.78
N TYR A 180 9.47 10.81 7.37
CA TYR A 180 10.58 10.49 8.27
C TYR A 180 10.90 11.70 9.14
N TRP A 181 10.93 11.49 10.47
CA TRP A 181 11.15 12.52 11.46
C TRP A 181 12.27 13.47 11.08
N ASP A 182 11.94 14.73 10.83
CA ASP A 182 12.84 15.89 10.65
C ASP A 182 14.09 15.66 9.74
N VAL A 183 14.10 14.54 8.99
CA VAL A 183 15.26 14.14 8.16
C VAL A 183 15.54 15.15 7.06
N LEU A 184 14.50 15.74 6.47
CA LEU A 184 14.68 16.72 5.42
C LEU A 184 15.17 18.07 5.97
N ASN A 185 14.76 18.45 7.17
CA ASN A 185 15.14 19.69 7.81
C ASN A 185 16.57 19.63 8.37
N ARG A 186 16.98 18.47 8.90
CA ARG A 186 18.33 18.24 9.48
C ARG A 186 19.40 17.89 8.46
N SER A 187 19.03 17.72 7.21
CA SER A 187 19.99 17.38 6.17
C SER A 187 21.01 18.50 5.95
N THR A 188 22.25 18.10 5.66
CA THR A 188 23.36 19.04 5.42
C THR A 188 23.06 19.97 4.24
N LYS A 189 23.71 21.16 4.22
CA LYS A 189 23.57 22.10 3.11
C LYS A 189 23.88 21.45 1.76
N ASP A 190 24.87 20.57 1.71
CA ASP A 190 25.24 19.83 0.49
C ASP A 190 24.14 18.86 0.04
N PHE A 191 23.45 18.23 0.96
CA PHE A 191 22.31 17.35 0.64
C PHE A 191 21.14 18.19 0.10
N LYS A 192 20.82 19.32 0.72
CA LYS A 192 19.78 20.25 0.24
C LYS A 192 20.12 20.79 -1.15
N ASN A 193 21.34 21.27 -1.34
CA ASN A 193 21.83 21.77 -2.64
C ASN A 193 21.78 20.69 -3.74
N ASN A 194 22.10 19.45 -3.42
CA ASN A 194 22.00 18.33 -4.37
C ASN A 194 20.57 17.97 -4.72
N ARG A 195 19.62 18.14 -3.79
CA ARG A 195 18.19 17.95 -4.05
C ARG A 195 17.65 19.08 -4.92
N ASP A 196 17.97 20.33 -4.58
CA ASP A 196 17.57 21.51 -5.35
C ASP A 196 18.07 21.43 -6.80
N LYS A 197 19.32 21.00 -7.01
CA LYS A 197 19.89 20.76 -8.36
C LYS A 197 19.15 19.66 -9.14
N ARG A 198 18.50 18.72 -8.44
CA ARG A 198 17.69 17.64 -9.04
C ARG A 198 16.21 18.01 -9.13
N GLY A 199 15.81 19.21 -8.71
CA GLY A 199 14.42 19.65 -8.66
C GLY A 199 13.57 18.86 -7.67
N LEU A 200 14.16 18.28 -6.61
CA LEU A 200 13.43 17.54 -5.59
C LEU A 200 13.08 18.47 -4.43
N ASP A 201 11.88 18.34 -3.90
CA ASP A 201 11.44 19.11 -2.73
C ASP A 201 12.38 18.84 -1.54
N SER A 202 12.76 19.89 -0.84
CA SER A 202 13.64 19.82 0.34
C SER A 202 12.85 19.74 1.66
N ALA A 203 11.53 19.81 1.60
CA ALA A 203 10.60 19.62 2.72
C ALA A 203 9.38 18.82 2.23
N TYR A 204 8.69 18.13 3.14
CA TYR A 204 7.43 17.45 2.80
C TYR A 204 6.33 18.47 2.49
N SER A 205 6.15 19.44 3.37
CA SER A 205 5.29 20.62 3.15
C SER A 205 5.80 21.82 3.98
N ASN A 206 5.21 23.00 3.74
CA ASN A 206 5.44 24.18 4.58
C ASN A 206 4.34 24.35 5.64
N SER A 207 3.50 23.34 5.83
CA SER A 207 2.40 23.36 6.78
C SER A 207 2.89 23.05 8.19
N GLU A 208 2.41 23.80 9.16
CA GLU A 208 2.67 23.55 10.59
C GLU A 208 2.02 22.25 11.08
N ILE A 209 0.97 21.77 10.40
CA ILE A 209 0.27 20.52 10.72
C ILE A 209 0.95 19.29 10.10
N ASP A 210 2.02 19.46 9.32
CA ASP A 210 2.75 18.35 8.74
C ASP A 210 3.57 17.62 9.81
N VAL A 211 3.21 16.37 10.06
CA VAL A 211 3.90 15.51 11.03
C VAL A 211 5.42 15.44 10.78
N GLY A 212 5.83 15.50 9.50
CA GLY A 212 7.25 15.52 9.13
C GLY A 212 8.03 16.77 9.56
N ASN A 213 7.34 17.83 9.99
CA ASN A 213 7.95 19.08 10.46
C ASN A 213 8.09 19.16 11.99
N ILE A 214 7.57 18.17 12.73
CA ILE A 214 7.68 18.12 14.19
C ILE A 214 9.14 17.92 14.58
N SER A 215 9.70 18.89 15.29
CA SER A 215 11.12 18.88 15.67
C SER A 215 11.44 17.99 16.88
N ASP A 216 10.49 17.81 17.79
CA ASP A 216 10.63 16.90 18.92
C ASP A 216 10.28 15.46 18.51
N TYR A 217 11.20 14.54 18.78
CA TYR A 217 11.05 13.14 18.36
C TYR A 217 9.90 12.41 19.07
N HIS A 218 9.69 12.70 20.35
CA HIS A 218 8.64 12.03 21.12
C HIS A 218 7.27 12.56 20.71
N VAL A 219 7.13 13.86 20.50
CA VAL A 219 5.90 14.46 19.97
C VAL A 219 5.58 13.91 18.58
N PHE A 220 6.60 13.76 17.72
CA PHE A 220 6.44 13.11 16.42
C PHE A 220 5.90 11.68 16.51
N LEU A 221 6.45 10.87 17.45
CA LEU A 221 5.98 9.50 17.65
C LEU A 221 4.56 9.45 18.22
N ASP A 222 4.23 10.37 19.12
CA ASP A 222 2.88 10.46 19.70
C ASP A 222 1.85 10.80 18.62
N GLU A 223 2.16 11.74 17.71
CA GLU A 223 1.28 12.05 16.58
C GLU A 223 1.12 10.88 15.61
N LEU A 224 2.21 10.20 15.25
CA LEU A 224 2.10 8.98 14.44
C LEU A 224 1.27 7.89 15.15
N SER A 225 1.46 7.72 16.44
CA SER A 225 0.68 6.76 17.24
C SER A 225 -0.80 7.07 17.18
N ASN A 226 -1.18 8.34 17.34
CA ASN A 226 -2.57 8.80 17.26
C ASN A 226 -3.19 8.52 15.89
N ILE A 227 -2.44 8.74 14.81
CA ILE A 227 -2.90 8.41 13.45
C ILE A 227 -3.10 6.90 13.31
N TYR A 228 -2.15 6.08 13.75
CA TYR A 228 -2.26 4.63 13.63
C TYR A 228 -3.34 4.02 14.51
N LEU A 229 -3.66 4.63 15.66
CA LEU A 229 -4.81 4.23 16.46
C LEU A 229 -6.14 4.48 15.73
N GLN A 230 -6.28 5.62 15.06
CA GLN A 230 -7.46 5.87 14.22
C GLN A 230 -7.53 4.86 13.05
N ILE A 231 -6.40 4.55 12.40
CA ILE A 231 -6.36 3.54 11.32
C ILE A 231 -6.77 2.16 11.84
N TYR A 232 -6.41 1.81 13.08
CA TYR A 232 -6.85 0.55 13.69
C TYR A 232 -8.37 0.43 13.72
N ASP A 233 -9.08 1.51 14.07
CA ASP A 233 -10.55 1.53 14.11
C ASP A 233 -11.18 1.50 12.71
N LEU A 234 -10.45 1.97 11.68
CA LEU A 234 -10.89 1.94 10.28
C LEU A 234 -10.66 0.59 9.60
N LEU A 235 -9.76 -0.24 10.16
CA LEU A 235 -9.46 -1.56 9.64
C LEU A 235 -10.52 -2.57 10.07
N LYS A 236 -10.89 -3.46 9.17
CA LYS A 236 -11.74 -4.62 9.47
C LYS A 236 -11.04 -5.57 10.45
N SER A 237 -11.82 -6.38 11.17
CA SER A 237 -11.28 -7.47 11.97
C SER A 237 -10.38 -8.39 11.12
N ASP A 238 -9.24 -8.79 11.67
CA ASP A 238 -8.20 -9.60 10.98
C ASP A 238 -7.51 -8.90 9.80
N ALA A 239 -7.70 -7.60 9.59
CA ALA A 239 -6.96 -6.81 8.62
C ALA A 239 -5.52 -6.50 9.11
N TYR A 240 -4.67 -6.06 8.20
CA TYR A 240 -3.25 -5.80 8.47
C TYR A 240 -2.89 -4.35 8.15
N LEU A 241 -1.94 -3.81 8.93
CA LEU A 241 -1.25 -2.58 8.62
C LEU A 241 0.23 -2.87 8.36
N VAL A 242 0.75 -2.36 7.25
CA VAL A 242 2.19 -2.38 6.93
C VAL A 242 2.74 -0.96 6.96
N VAL A 243 3.78 -0.75 7.76
CA VAL A 243 4.49 0.53 7.84
C VAL A 243 5.87 0.35 7.24
N ILE A 244 6.15 1.12 6.18
CA ILE A 244 7.43 1.11 5.48
C ILE A 244 8.32 2.20 6.07
N VAL A 245 9.40 1.78 6.69
CA VAL A 245 10.37 2.68 7.32
C VAL A 245 11.76 2.51 6.71
N LYS A 246 12.57 3.55 6.76
CA LYS A 246 13.95 3.53 6.30
C LYS A 246 14.89 3.64 7.49
N ASN A 247 15.87 2.75 7.55
CA ASN A 247 16.97 2.90 8.49
C ASN A 247 17.83 4.13 8.10
N ILE A 248 17.95 5.06 9.00
CA ILE A 248 18.83 6.23 8.84
C ILE A 248 20.10 5.94 9.62
N LYS A 249 21.22 5.85 8.91
CA LYS A 249 22.53 5.77 9.54
C LYS A 249 22.85 7.15 10.11
N LYS A 250 22.94 7.23 11.44
CA LYS A 250 23.49 8.42 12.08
C LYS A 250 25.00 8.32 11.94
N ASP A 251 25.59 9.24 11.17
CA ASP A 251 27.04 9.40 11.17
C ASP A 251 27.43 9.80 12.60
N GLY A 252 28.01 8.85 13.31
CA GLY A 252 28.50 9.01 14.66
C GLY A 252 29.97 9.26 14.66
#